data_f3889d6c8768bf9b153ab9b2e4d3b4e1
#
_entry.id   f3889d6c8768bf9b153ab9b2e4d3b4e1
#
_cell.length_a   1.000
_cell.length_b   1.000
_cell.length_c   1.000
_cell.angle_alpha   90.00
_cell.angle_beta   90.00
_cell.angle_gamma   90.00
#
_symmetry.space_group_name_H-M   'P 1'
#
loop_
_entity.id
_entity.type
_entity.pdbx_description
1 polymer ?
#
loop_
_entity_poly.entity_id
_entity_poly.type
_entity_poly.pdbx_seq_one_letter_code
_entity_poly.pdbx_strand_id
1 'polypeptide(L)'
;VLRIGLTGGIGAGKSTVSSRMAERGALIVDADLIAREVVAPGTPGLAAVVSRFGDGVLARDGALDRAALGRIVFSDKAARRDLEGITHPLIFAETVRRFEAARPDQVVVHDIPLLVELGREVDYPLTVIVAAAEEVRHTRLVRDRGMDSDEAWSRIRAQANDEQRLAAADVWLLNEGSPDDVIAAVDALWDNRIRPYDENLRSGRGVRRPSLAELVDYDPQWPAVADRLGRRIATQLRNAGFGELTVEHIGSTSVPGLAAKNVLDLQLLVPDLAVAEQDSFASGLLAAGFAEFRLNEDTPQPWATDPALWTKFSALGCDPGRVVHLHVRAADGPGAELARDFRDWLRANDDERAAYEVMKREVADAHPGGTEDTRGDYPEAKEPWFAENLPRAKAWADARRGG
;
A
#
# COMPACT_ATOMS: atom_id res chain seq x y z
N VAL A 1 5.36 -11.51 -9.68
CA VAL A 1 4.32 -12.22 -8.92
C VAL A 1 3.78 -11.29 -7.84
N LEU A 2 2.46 -11.16 -7.75
CA LEU A 2 1.81 -10.35 -6.73
C LEU A 2 1.97 -11.00 -5.36
N ARG A 3 2.44 -10.22 -4.38
CA ARG A 3 2.48 -10.58 -2.96
C ARG A 3 1.44 -9.79 -2.19
N ILE A 4 0.58 -10.49 -1.48
CA ILE A 4 -0.53 -9.91 -0.71
C ILE A 4 -0.25 -10.08 0.78
N GLY A 5 -0.33 -8.99 1.54
CA GLY A 5 -0.43 -9.07 3.00
C GLY A 5 -1.89 -9.32 3.39
N LEU A 6 -2.16 -10.44 4.06
CA LEU A 6 -3.49 -10.78 4.57
C LEU A 6 -3.48 -10.67 6.09
N THR A 7 -4.41 -9.90 6.63
CA THR A 7 -4.59 -9.76 8.08
C THR A 7 -6.05 -9.58 8.47
N GLY A 8 -6.32 -9.47 9.75
CA GLY A 8 -7.65 -9.23 10.29
C GLY A 8 -7.66 -9.44 11.80
N GLY A 9 -8.60 -8.81 12.49
CA GLY A 9 -8.77 -8.97 13.93
C GLY A 9 -9.05 -10.42 14.33
N ILE A 10 -8.65 -10.76 15.54
CA ILE A 10 -8.99 -12.07 16.10
C ILE A 10 -10.51 -12.32 15.98
N GLY A 11 -10.92 -13.47 15.47
CA GLY A 11 -12.35 -13.80 15.24
C GLY A 11 -12.94 -13.21 13.96
N ALA A 12 -12.21 -12.44 13.14
CA ALA A 12 -12.74 -11.88 11.89
C ALA A 12 -12.96 -12.92 10.76
N GLY A 13 -12.42 -14.14 10.88
CA GLY A 13 -12.60 -15.20 9.88
C GLY A 13 -11.52 -15.21 8.78
N LYS A 14 -10.34 -14.70 9.07
CA LYS A 14 -9.18 -14.67 8.15
C LYS A 14 -8.88 -16.04 7.53
N SER A 15 -9.00 -17.14 8.29
CA SER A 15 -8.75 -18.49 7.80
C SER A 15 -9.68 -18.94 6.69
N THR A 16 -10.95 -18.52 6.69
CA THR A 16 -11.89 -18.79 5.59
C THR A 16 -11.43 -18.09 4.32
N VAL A 17 -10.99 -16.83 4.44
CA VAL A 17 -10.49 -16.04 3.32
C VAL A 17 -9.19 -16.64 2.76
N SER A 18 -8.21 -16.98 3.62
CA SER A 18 -6.94 -17.58 3.18
C SER A 18 -7.15 -18.95 2.53
N SER A 19 -8.05 -19.79 3.09
CA SER A 19 -8.41 -21.07 2.47
C SER A 19 -9.04 -20.89 1.08
N ARG A 20 -9.97 -19.92 0.95
CA ARG A 20 -10.58 -19.66 -0.36
C ARG A 20 -9.57 -19.15 -1.37
N MET A 21 -8.64 -18.28 -0.97
CA MET A 21 -7.55 -17.82 -1.84
C MET A 21 -6.62 -18.97 -2.25
N ALA A 22 -6.36 -19.96 -1.34
CA ALA A 22 -5.62 -21.17 -1.67
C ALA A 22 -6.34 -22.02 -2.73
N GLU A 23 -7.67 -22.22 -2.59
CA GLU A 23 -8.49 -22.92 -3.59
C GLU A 23 -8.48 -22.22 -4.95
N ARG A 24 -8.32 -20.89 -4.97
CA ARG A 24 -8.14 -20.09 -6.20
C ARG A 24 -6.71 -20.17 -6.76
N GLY A 25 -5.80 -20.89 -6.10
CA GLY A 25 -4.44 -21.16 -6.57
C GLY A 25 -3.34 -20.35 -5.92
N ALA A 26 -3.64 -19.53 -4.89
CA ALA A 26 -2.62 -18.81 -4.15
C ALA A 26 -1.69 -19.74 -3.37
N LEU A 27 -0.42 -19.37 -3.24
CA LEU A 27 0.48 -19.90 -2.25
C LEU A 27 0.25 -19.15 -0.92
N ILE A 28 -0.24 -19.87 0.08
CA ILE A 28 -0.41 -19.29 1.43
C ILE A 28 0.88 -19.48 2.23
N VAL A 29 1.42 -18.39 2.73
CA VAL A 29 2.57 -18.36 3.63
C VAL A 29 2.07 -17.84 4.98
N ASP A 30 1.88 -18.75 5.92
CA ASP A 30 1.35 -18.46 7.26
C ASP A 30 2.51 -18.15 8.22
N ALA A 31 2.58 -16.89 8.69
CA ALA A 31 3.63 -16.42 9.59
C ALA A 31 3.61 -17.12 10.95
N ASP A 32 2.42 -17.47 11.49
CA ASP A 32 2.28 -18.20 12.75
C ASP A 32 2.74 -19.64 12.62
N LEU A 33 2.46 -20.27 11.48
CA LEU A 33 2.94 -21.63 11.20
C LEU A 33 4.47 -21.63 11.09
N ILE A 34 5.07 -20.71 10.34
CA ILE A 34 6.52 -20.57 10.23
C ILE A 34 7.15 -20.37 11.62
N ALA A 35 6.59 -19.47 12.44
CA ALA A 35 7.10 -19.21 13.79
C ALA A 35 7.03 -20.45 14.70
N ARG A 36 6.17 -21.43 14.39
CA ARG A 36 6.13 -22.71 15.09
C ARG A 36 7.16 -23.69 14.55
N GLU A 37 7.31 -23.76 13.26
CA GLU A 37 8.19 -24.71 12.57
C GLU A 37 9.66 -24.41 12.82
N VAL A 38 10.10 -23.16 12.83
CA VAL A 38 11.51 -22.79 13.05
C VAL A 38 12.04 -23.19 14.45
N VAL A 39 11.14 -23.46 15.41
CA VAL A 39 11.46 -23.93 16.75
C VAL A 39 10.83 -25.31 17.05
N ALA A 40 10.55 -26.11 16.03
CA ALA A 40 10.07 -27.47 16.18
C ALA A 40 11.19 -28.40 16.67
N PRO A 41 10.86 -29.60 17.24
CA PRO A 41 11.85 -30.57 17.66
C PRO A 41 12.87 -30.93 16.57
N GLY A 42 14.14 -30.91 16.92
CA GLY A 42 15.23 -31.17 15.98
C GLY A 42 15.72 -30.01 15.14
N THR A 43 15.13 -28.82 15.27
CA THR A 43 15.57 -27.65 14.53
C THR A 43 16.72 -26.90 15.21
N PRO A 44 17.58 -26.20 14.44
CA PRO A 44 18.60 -25.31 15.01
C PRO A 44 17.98 -24.17 15.85
N GLY A 45 16.78 -23.73 15.52
CA GLY A 45 16.07 -22.70 16.28
C GLY A 45 15.69 -23.14 17.67
N LEU A 46 15.15 -24.37 17.83
CA LEU A 46 14.87 -24.91 19.16
C LEU A 46 16.15 -25.08 19.97
N ALA A 47 17.23 -25.62 19.36
CA ALA A 47 18.51 -25.74 20.02
C ALA A 47 19.06 -24.40 20.53
N ALA A 48 18.96 -23.34 19.75
CA ALA A 48 19.37 -21.98 20.15
C ALA A 48 18.51 -21.44 21.31
N VAL A 49 17.18 -21.66 21.27
CA VAL A 49 16.26 -21.27 22.35
C VAL A 49 16.62 -22.01 23.64
N VAL A 50 16.82 -23.33 23.59
CA VAL A 50 17.22 -24.11 24.75
C VAL A 50 18.59 -23.68 25.30
N SER A 51 19.55 -23.41 24.43
CA SER A 51 20.86 -22.88 24.83
C SER A 51 20.76 -21.57 25.60
N ARG A 52 19.82 -20.70 25.22
CA ARG A 52 19.63 -19.39 25.88
C ARG A 52 18.78 -19.45 27.14
N PHE A 53 17.74 -20.29 27.18
CA PHE A 53 16.72 -20.29 28.23
C PHE A 53 16.77 -21.50 29.14
N GLY A 54 17.60 -22.52 28.80
CA GLY A 54 17.74 -23.76 29.53
C GLY A 54 16.66 -24.79 29.19
N ASP A 55 16.83 -26.01 29.70
CA ASP A 55 15.93 -27.16 29.45
C ASP A 55 14.51 -26.95 30.02
N GLY A 56 14.33 -26.00 30.94
CA GLY A 56 13.04 -25.70 31.54
C GLY A 56 11.99 -25.14 30.57
N VAL A 57 12.39 -24.84 29.33
CA VAL A 57 11.48 -24.42 28.24
C VAL A 57 11.11 -25.60 27.33
N LEU A 58 11.50 -26.82 27.66
CA LEU A 58 11.12 -28.04 26.92
C LEU A 58 9.94 -28.75 27.60
N ALA A 59 9.00 -29.21 26.82
CA ALA A 59 7.99 -30.17 27.23
C ALA A 59 8.57 -31.59 27.29
N ARG A 60 7.82 -32.56 27.87
CA ARG A 60 8.28 -33.94 28.05
C ARG A 60 8.58 -34.70 26.75
N ASP A 61 7.95 -34.29 25.68
CA ASP A 61 8.13 -34.83 24.32
C ASP A 61 9.29 -34.18 23.54
N GLY A 62 10.03 -33.27 24.18
CA GLY A 62 11.13 -32.52 23.55
C GLY A 62 10.69 -31.34 22.69
N ALA A 63 9.41 -31.01 22.64
CA ALA A 63 8.92 -29.83 21.98
C ALA A 63 9.08 -28.58 22.88
N LEU A 64 8.99 -27.40 22.29
CA LEU A 64 9.02 -26.14 23.03
C LEU A 64 7.75 -25.96 23.90
N ASP A 65 7.93 -25.88 25.22
CA ASP A 65 6.87 -25.45 26.14
C ASP A 65 6.67 -23.92 26.02
N ARG A 66 5.73 -23.55 25.15
CA ARG A 66 5.42 -22.13 24.85
C ARG A 66 4.89 -21.39 26.08
N ALA A 67 4.22 -22.09 27.00
CA ALA A 67 3.71 -21.47 28.22
C ALA A 67 4.86 -21.17 29.20
N ALA A 68 5.82 -22.10 29.36
CA ALA A 68 7.02 -21.90 30.17
C ALA A 68 7.88 -20.74 29.61
N LEU A 69 8.18 -20.75 28.31
CA LEU A 69 8.92 -19.67 27.65
C LEU A 69 8.18 -18.35 27.74
N GLY A 70 6.86 -18.36 27.53
CA GLY A 70 6.01 -17.18 27.65
C GLY A 70 6.14 -16.49 29.00
N ARG A 71 6.07 -17.25 30.12
CA ARG A 71 6.25 -16.70 31.47
C ARG A 71 7.60 -15.95 31.64
N ILE A 72 8.66 -16.45 31.01
CA ILE A 72 9.98 -15.80 31.06
C ILE A 72 9.96 -14.49 30.26
N VAL A 73 9.53 -14.52 28.99
CA VAL A 73 9.66 -13.38 28.07
C VAL A 73 8.62 -12.29 28.31
N PHE A 74 7.48 -12.60 28.96
CA PHE A 74 6.49 -11.60 29.32
C PHE A 74 6.94 -10.73 30.51
N SER A 75 7.73 -11.30 31.43
CA SER A 75 8.22 -10.60 32.62
C SER A 75 9.57 -9.91 32.40
N ASP A 76 10.35 -10.32 31.39
CA ASP A 76 11.70 -9.81 31.13
C ASP A 76 11.85 -9.33 29.65
N LYS A 77 12.01 -8.00 29.51
CA LYS A 77 12.23 -7.36 28.20
C LYS A 77 13.55 -7.75 27.54
N ALA A 78 14.59 -8.13 28.32
CA ALA A 78 15.85 -8.57 27.75
C ALA A 78 15.71 -9.99 27.22
N ALA A 79 15.11 -10.90 27.99
CA ALA A 79 14.79 -12.26 27.55
C ALA A 79 13.91 -12.25 26.27
N ARG A 80 12.94 -11.34 26.21
CA ARG A 80 12.12 -11.16 25.00
C ARG A 80 12.95 -10.78 23.78
N ARG A 81 13.86 -9.79 23.91
CA ARG A 81 14.76 -9.38 22.82
C ARG A 81 15.68 -10.50 22.37
N ASP A 82 16.18 -11.32 23.30
CA ASP A 82 17.03 -12.45 22.98
C ASP A 82 16.26 -13.51 22.19
N LEU A 83 15.00 -13.81 22.58
CA LEU A 83 14.12 -14.71 21.82
C LEU A 83 13.85 -14.18 20.42
N GLU A 84 13.50 -12.90 20.30
CA GLU A 84 13.29 -12.24 19.01
C GLU A 84 14.55 -12.28 18.14
N GLY A 85 15.73 -12.03 18.72
CA GLY A 85 17.01 -12.13 18.04
C GLY A 85 17.34 -13.55 17.51
N ILE A 86 16.87 -14.59 18.18
CA ILE A 86 17.01 -15.99 17.73
C ILE A 86 15.98 -16.30 16.64
N THR A 87 14.72 -15.94 16.85
CA THR A 87 13.61 -16.45 16.01
C THR A 87 13.37 -15.61 14.76
N HIS A 88 13.50 -14.28 14.82
CA HIS A 88 13.20 -13.41 13.68
C HIS A 88 14.04 -13.69 12.43
N PRO A 89 15.38 -13.88 12.52
CA PRO A 89 16.18 -14.25 11.34
C PRO A 89 15.75 -15.58 10.71
N LEU A 90 15.39 -16.58 11.53
CA LEU A 90 14.93 -17.89 11.07
C LEU A 90 13.56 -17.79 10.38
N ILE A 91 12.63 -17.05 10.98
CA ILE A 91 11.31 -16.78 10.40
C ILE A 91 11.47 -16.07 9.08
N PHE A 92 12.32 -15.04 9.02
CA PHE A 92 12.57 -14.28 7.80
C PHE A 92 13.12 -15.17 6.69
N ALA A 93 14.17 -15.95 6.97
CA ALA A 93 14.79 -16.85 5.99
C ALA A 93 13.78 -17.89 5.45
N GLU A 94 12.98 -18.50 6.33
CA GLU A 94 11.95 -19.46 5.92
C GLU A 94 10.82 -18.80 5.12
N THR A 95 10.42 -17.57 5.48
CA THR A 95 9.44 -16.80 4.72
C THR A 95 9.93 -16.51 3.29
N VAL A 96 11.18 -16.05 3.15
CA VAL A 96 11.80 -15.79 1.84
C VAL A 96 11.86 -17.08 1.02
N ARG A 97 12.32 -18.17 1.61
CA ARG A 97 12.37 -19.49 0.94
C ARG A 97 10.99 -19.93 0.42
N ARG A 98 9.92 -19.70 1.18
CA ARG A 98 8.54 -20.00 0.73
C ARG A 98 8.09 -19.08 -0.38
N PHE A 99 8.44 -17.79 -0.35
CA PHE A 99 8.14 -16.88 -1.43
C PHE A 99 8.84 -17.29 -2.73
N GLU A 100 10.10 -17.73 -2.65
CA GLU A 100 10.87 -18.20 -3.81
C GLU A 100 10.38 -19.54 -4.37
N ALA A 101 9.67 -20.34 -3.56
CA ALA A 101 9.05 -21.58 -4.00
C ALA A 101 7.77 -21.36 -4.82
N ALA A 102 7.24 -20.15 -4.89
CA ALA A 102 6.07 -19.83 -5.69
C ALA A 102 6.38 -19.99 -7.19
N ARG A 103 5.42 -20.54 -7.94
CA ARG A 103 5.51 -20.54 -9.41
C ARG A 103 5.49 -19.12 -9.96
N PRO A 104 6.06 -18.89 -11.17
CA PRO A 104 6.09 -17.54 -11.77
C PRO A 104 4.71 -16.91 -12.04
N ASP A 105 3.66 -17.71 -12.01
CA ASP A 105 2.27 -17.29 -12.22
C ASP A 105 1.38 -17.42 -10.98
N GLN A 106 2.00 -17.63 -9.83
CA GLN A 106 1.29 -17.93 -8.59
C GLN A 106 1.29 -16.73 -7.62
N VAL A 107 0.11 -16.17 -7.38
CA VAL A 107 -0.07 -15.15 -6.32
C VAL A 107 0.36 -15.70 -4.97
N VAL A 108 1.10 -14.93 -4.21
CA VAL A 108 1.53 -15.28 -2.84
C VAL A 108 0.72 -14.47 -1.84
N VAL A 109 0.12 -15.16 -0.88
CA VAL A 109 -0.60 -14.54 0.25
C VAL A 109 0.15 -14.79 1.53
N HIS A 110 0.71 -13.75 2.12
CA HIS A 110 1.37 -13.81 3.42
C HIS A 110 0.35 -13.51 4.51
N ASP A 111 -0.03 -14.53 5.25
CA ASP A 111 -1.00 -14.43 6.33
C ASP A 111 -0.28 -14.01 7.63
N ILE A 112 -0.51 -12.76 8.06
CA ILE A 112 0.17 -12.15 9.21
C ILE A 112 -0.88 -11.57 10.18
N PRO A 113 -1.09 -12.17 11.36
CA PRO A 113 -2.09 -11.70 12.31
C PRO A 113 -1.89 -10.27 12.82
N LEU A 114 -0.64 -9.84 12.99
CA LEU A 114 -0.25 -8.54 13.55
C LEU A 114 0.35 -7.60 12.50
N LEU A 115 -0.07 -7.71 11.25
CA LEU A 115 0.50 -6.94 10.14
C LEU A 115 0.39 -5.43 10.37
N VAL A 116 -0.77 -4.97 10.85
CA VAL A 116 -1.05 -3.55 11.10
C VAL A 116 -0.31 -3.05 12.33
N GLU A 117 -0.31 -3.83 13.41
CA GLU A 117 0.39 -3.51 14.66
C GLU A 117 1.91 -3.39 14.46
N LEU A 118 2.45 -4.09 13.47
CA LEU A 118 3.87 -4.06 13.09
C LEU A 118 4.19 -3.03 12.00
N GLY A 119 3.19 -2.32 11.46
CA GLY A 119 3.36 -1.35 10.36
C GLY A 119 3.87 -1.98 9.06
N ARG A 120 3.55 -3.26 8.82
CA ARG A 120 4.08 -4.03 7.69
C ARG A 120 3.23 -3.98 6.43
N GLU A 121 2.16 -3.20 6.41
CA GLU A 121 1.30 -3.01 5.23
C GLU A 121 2.06 -2.43 4.02
N VAL A 122 3.13 -1.70 4.29
CA VAL A 122 4.00 -1.10 3.26
C VAL A 122 4.94 -2.10 2.58
N ASP A 123 5.09 -3.30 3.14
CA ASP A 123 5.91 -4.37 2.56
C ASP A 123 5.21 -5.04 1.36
N TYR A 124 3.90 -4.84 1.21
CA TYR A 124 3.07 -5.53 0.21
C TYR A 124 2.46 -4.55 -0.77
N PRO A 125 2.46 -4.86 -2.09
CA PRO A 125 1.74 -4.07 -3.09
C PRO A 125 0.22 -4.07 -2.87
N LEU A 126 -0.32 -5.09 -2.19
CA LEU A 126 -1.73 -5.16 -1.82
C LEU A 126 -1.89 -5.69 -0.39
N THR A 127 -2.61 -4.95 0.45
CA THR A 127 -2.99 -5.38 1.81
C THR A 127 -4.48 -5.62 1.89
N VAL A 128 -4.86 -6.86 2.20
CA VAL A 128 -6.25 -7.28 2.40
C VAL A 128 -6.52 -7.45 3.88
N ILE A 129 -7.51 -6.72 4.40
CA ILE A 129 -7.92 -6.80 5.79
C ILE A 129 -9.31 -7.42 5.88
N VAL A 130 -9.39 -8.56 6.55
CA VAL A 130 -10.66 -9.21 6.88
C VAL A 130 -11.24 -8.54 8.11
N ALA A 131 -12.41 -7.93 7.96
CA ALA A 131 -13.07 -7.13 8.97
C ALA A 131 -14.38 -7.76 9.44
N ALA A 132 -14.69 -7.61 10.71
CA ALA A 132 -15.97 -7.85 11.31
C ALA A 132 -16.11 -7.01 12.58
N ALA A 133 -17.30 -6.56 12.90
CA ALA A 133 -17.59 -5.81 14.12
C ALA A 133 -17.08 -6.53 15.37
N GLU A 134 -16.71 -5.78 16.40
CA GLU A 134 -16.13 -6.35 17.62
C GLU A 134 -17.07 -7.36 18.29
N GLU A 135 -18.37 -7.10 18.30
CA GLU A 135 -19.41 -7.97 18.85
C GLU A 135 -19.51 -9.28 18.07
N VAL A 136 -19.38 -9.23 16.75
CA VAL A 136 -19.38 -10.44 15.90
C VAL A 136 -18.13 -11.27 16.18
N ARG A 137 -16.97 -10.61 16.27
CA ARG A 137 -15.69 -11.28 16.60
C ARG A 137 -15.73 -11.90 17.99
N HIS A 138 -16.24 -11.16 19.00
CA HIS A 138 -16.43 -11.65 20.36
C HIS A 138 -17.33 -12.90 20.39
N THR A 139 -18.50 -12.81 19.75
CA THR A 139 -19.44 -13.94 19.68
C THR A 139 -18.80 -15.18 19.07
N ARG A 140 -18.03 -15.03 18.00
CA ARG A 140 -17.31 -16.15 17.37
C ARG A 140 -16.23 -16.74 18.27
N LEU A 141 -15.50 -15.91 19.03
CA LEU A 141 -14.46 -16.38 19.96
C LEU A 141 -15.06 -17.19 21.10
N VAL A 142 -16.15 -16.73 21.68
CA VAL A 142 -16.84 -17.43 22.78
C VAL A 142 -17.51 -18.71 22.27
N ARG A 143 -18.35 -18.61 21.23
CA ARG A 143 -19.14 -19.73 20.72
C ARG A 143 -18.29 -20.81 20.05
N ASP A 144 -17.37 -20.41 19.14
CA ASP A 144 -16.69 -21.34 18.23
C ASP A 144 -15.35 -21.81 18.77
N ARG A 145 -14.71 -21.02 19.66
CA ARG A 145 -13.41 -21.34 20.26
C ARG A 145 -13.48 -21.62 21.76
N GLY A 146 -14.66 -21.52 22.38
CA GLY A 146 -14.87 -21.76 23.80
C GLY A 146 -14.07 -20.79 24.71
N MET A 147 -13.73 -19.61 24.21
CA MET A 147 -12.98 -18.63 24.98
C MET A 147 -13.87 -17.98 26.03
N ASP A 148 -13.29 -17.68 27.20
CA ASP A 148 -13.95 -16.87 28.21
C ASP A 148 -14.28 -15.49 27.63
N SER A 149 -15.44 -14.94 28.03
CA SER A 149 -15.94 -13.66 27.50
C SER A 149 -14.98 -12.49 27.76
N ASP A 150 -14.45 -12.40 28.99
CA ASP A 150 -13.57 -11.30 29.38
C ASP A 150 -12.19 -11.46 28.69
N GLU A 151 -11.72 -12.68 28.54
CA GLU A 151 -10.51 -12.99 27.77
C GLU A 151 -10.70 -12.60 26.30
N ALA A 152 -11.85 -12.91 25.69
CA ALA A 152 -12.15 -12.56 24.30
C ALA A 152 -12.10 -11.04 24.08
N TRP A 153 -12.76 -10.27 24.95
CA TRP A 153 -12.71 -8.81 24.91
C TRP A 153 -11.30 -8.26 25.13
N SER A 154 -10.54 -8.83 26.08
CA SER A 154 -9.16 -8.43 26.33
C SER A 154 -8.29 -8.58 25.08
N ARG A 155 -8.42 -9.72 24.38
CA ARG A 155 -7.66 -9.99 23.14
C ARG A 155 -8.07 -9.08 21.98
N ILE A 156 -9.37 -8.78 21.85
CA ILE A 156 -9.87 -7.86 20.83
C ILE A 156 -9.28 -6.47 21.04
N ARG A 157 -9.33 -5.95 22.27
CA ARG A 157 -8.82 -4.61 22.61
C ARG A 157 -7.30 -4.46 22.58
N ALA A 158 -6.57 -5.57 22.67
CA ALA A 158 -5.10 -5.57 22.57
C ALA A 158 -4.58 -5.42 21.13
N GLN A 159 -5.45 -5.56 20.13
CA GLN A 159 -5.11 -5.42 18.71
C GLN A 159 -5.38 -4.00 18.21
N ALA A 160 -4.88 -3.69 17.01
CA ALA A 160 -5.22 -2.46 16.29
C ALA A 160 -6.75 -2.30 16.19
N ASN A 161 -7.24 -1.07 16.33
CA ASN A 161 -8.66 -0.75 16.13
C ASN A 161 -9.02 -0.69 14.63
N ASP A 162 -10.30 -0.52 14.34
CA ASP A 162 -10.77 -0.52 12.95
C ASP A 162 -10.31 0.71 12.16
N GLU A 163 -10.10 1.87 12.82
CA GLU A 163 -9.53 3.06 12.17
C GLU A 163 -8.09 2.80 11.70
N GLN A 164 -7.25 2.22 12.57
CA GLN A 164 -5.88 1.85 12.23
C GLN A 164 -5.83 0.80 11.11
N ARG A 165 -6.72 -0.18 11.16
CA ARG A 165 -6.84 -1.19 10.12
C ARG A 165 -7.31 -0.59 8.79
N LEU A 166 -8.32 0.27 8.80
CA LEU A 166 -8.83 0.93 7.60
C LEU A 166 -7.74 1.79 6.94
N ALA A 167 -6.94 2.50 7.73
CA ALA A 167 -5.80 3.28 7.24
C ALA A 167 -4.73 2.40 6.54
N ALA A 168 -4.57 1.14 6.97
CA ALA A 168 -3.63 0.18 6.40
C ALA A 168 -4.19 -0.61 5.19
N ALA A 169 -5.51 -0.61 5.00
CA ALA A 169 -6.19 -1.47 4.03
C ALA A 169 -6.15 -0.92 2.60
N ASP A 170 -5.76 -1.76 1.63
CA ASP A 170 -6.09 -1.55 0.21
C ASP A 170 -7.42 -2.21 -0.14
N VAL A 171 -7.77 -3.27 0.60
CA VAL A 171 -9.05 -3.98 0.53
C VAL A 171 -9.58 -4.18 1.94
N TRP A 172 -10.80 -3.70 2.17
CA TRP A 172 -11.56 -3.95 3.38
C TRP A 172 -12.61 -5.02 3.08
N LEU A 173 -12.36 -6.26 3.49
CA LEU A 173 -13.23 -7.40 3.22
C LEU A 173 -14.12 -7.65 4.44
N LEU A 174 -15.37 -7.20 4.37
CA LEU A 174 -16.33 -7.37 5.45
C LEU A 174 -16.81 -8.83 5.53
N ASN A 175 -16.72 -9.44 6.71
CA ASN A 175 -17.15 -10.81 6.99
C ASN A 175 -18.11 -10.85 8.19
N GLU A 176 -19.33 -10.37 8.00
CA GLU A 176 -20.40 -10.35 9.01
C GLU A 176 -21.59 -11.21 8.61
N GLY A 177 -21.66 -11.61 7.35
CA GLY A 177 -22.70 -12.45 6.78
C GLY A 177 -22.45 -13.96 6.95
N SER A 178 -23.03 -14.72 6.05
CA SER A 178 -22.82 -16.16 5.96
C SER A 178 -21.41 -16.51 5.44
N PRO A 179 -20.92 -17.74 5.63
CA PRO A 179 -19.71 -18.20 5.00
C PRO A 179 -19.72 -18.07 3.45
N ASP A 180 -20.88 -18.26 2.83
CA ASP A 180 -21.02 -18.14 1.37
C ASP A 180 -20.85 -16.69 0.90
N ASP A 181 -21.29 -15.71 1.68
CA ASP A 181 -21.14 -14.30 1.34
C ASP A 181 -19.65 -13.89 1.28
N VAL A 182 -18.85 -14.30 2.26
CA VAL A 182 -17.43 -13.99 2.26
C VAL A 182 -16.68 -14.75 1.15
N ILE A 183 -17.09 -15.99 0.85
CA ILE A 183 -16.52 -16.76 -0.27
C ILE A 183 -16.80 -16.04 -1.60
N ALA A 184 -18.05 -15.60 -1.83
CA ALA A 184 -18.41 -14.84 -3.02
C ALA A 184 -17.63 -13.52 -3.13
N ALA A 185 -17.43 -12.81 -2.00
CA ALA A 185 -16.64 -11.59 -1.96
C ALA A 185 -15.16 -11.85 -2.28
N VAL A 186 -14.57 -12.95 -1.79
CA VAL A 186 -13.20 -13.36 -2.14
C VAL A 186 -13.10 -13.70 -3.62
N ASP A 187 -14.08 -14.42 -4.19
CA ASP A 187 -14.11 -14.76 -5.61
C ASP A 187 -14.17 -13.50 -6.48
N ALA A 188 -15.05 -12.56 -6.15
CA ALA A 188 -15.14 -11.29 -6.84
C ALA A 188 -13.84 -10.47 -6.75
N LEU A 189 -13.23 -10.40 -5.56
CA LEU A 189 -11.93 -9.75 -5.35
C LEU A 189 -10.83 -10.42 -6.18
N TRP A 190 -10.82 -11.75 -6.21
CA TRP A 190 -9.84 -12.52 -6.97
C TRP A 190 -9.93 -12.26 -8.46
N ASP A 191 -11.14 -12.36 -9.03
CA ASP A 191 -11.35 -12.25 -10.48
C ASP A 191 -11.24 -10.81 -10.98
N ASN A 192 -11.71 -9.81 -10.20
CA ASN A 192 -11.79 -8.44 -10.66
C ASN A 192 -10.57 -7.58 -10.27
N ARG A 193 -9.77 -8.02 -9.30
CA ARG A 193 -8.62 -7.22 -8.84
C ARG A 193 -7.32 -8.00 -8.69
N ILE A 194 -7.31 -9.12 -7.94
CA ILE A 194 -6.06 -9.84 -7.61
C ILE A 194 -5.40 -10.41 -8.86
N ARG A 195 -6.14 -11.19 -9.64
CA ARG A 195 -5.62 -11.80 -10.87
C ARG A 195 -5.21 -10.77 -11.92
N PRO A 196 -6.03 -9.77 -12.26
CA PRO A 196 -5.61 -8.70 -13.17
C PRO A 196 -4.41 -7.90 -12.65
N TYR A 197 -4.30 -7.68 -11.34
CA TYR A 197 -3.15 -7.01 -10.76
C TYR A 197 -1.85 -7.82 -10.96
N ASP A 198 -1.89 -9.13 -10.64
CA ASP A 198 -0.75 -10.03 -10.87
C ASP A 198 -0.35 -10.06 -12.36
N GLU A 199 -1.32 -10.10 -13.24
CA GLU A 199 -1.10 -10.07 -14.69
C GLU A 199 -0.42 -8.78 -15.16
N ASN A 200 -0.87 -7.63 -14.63
CA ASN A 200 -0.27 -6.32 -14.88
C ASN A 200 1.19 -6.27 -14.40
N LEU A 201 1.46 -6.72 -13.17
CA LEU A 201 2.82 -6.77 -12.63
C LEU A 201 3.75 -7.66 -13.47
N ARG A 202 3.29 -8.85 -13.84
CA ARG A 202 4.09 -9.80 -14.64
C ARG A 202 4.35 -9.31 -16.06
N SER A 203 3.39 -8.60 -16.65
CA SER A 203 3.53 -8.05 -18.01
C SER A 203 4.15 -6.65 -18.04
N GLY A 204 4.47 -6.06 -16.87
CA GLY A 204 5.00 -4.71 -16.78
C GLY A 204 4.02 -3.64 -17.27
N ARG A 205 2.70 -3.87 -17.15
CA ARG A 205 1.66 -2.94 -17.58
C ARG A 205 1.03 -2.19 -16.41
N GLY A 206 0.94 -0.88 -16.55
CA GLY A 206 0.19 -0.03 -15.63
C GLY A 206 -1.28 0.11 -16.02
N VAL A 207 -2.10 0.46 -15.04
CA VAL A 207 -3.51 0.79 -15.26
C VAL A 207 -3.60 2.21 -15.77
N ARG A 208 -4.17 2.36 -16.96
CA ARG A 208 -4.37 3.69 -17.56
C ARG A 208 -5.57 4.39 -16.95
N ARG A 209 -5.52 5.73 -16.91
CA ARG A 209 -6.68 6.54 -16.51
C ARG A 209 -7.90 6.19 -17.36
N PRO A 210 -9.12 6.28 -16.80
CA PRO A 210 -10.33 6.11 -17.57
C PRO A 210 -10.36 7.03 -18.80
N SER A 211 -10.86 6.52 -19.94
CA SER A 211 -11.07 7.33 -21.15
C SER A 211 -12.18 8.36 -20.96
N LEU A 212 -13.20 8.03 -20.15
CA LEU A 212 -14.24 8.98 -19.75
C LEU A 212 -13.69 10.10 -18.85
N ALA A 213 -14.16 11.32 -19.10
CA ALA A 213 -13.84 12.48 -18.26
C ALA A 213 -14.80 12.62 -17.06
N GLU A 214 -15.14 11.51 -16.43
CA GLU A 214 -16.02 11.47 -15.26
C GLU A 214 -15.34 12.07 -14.04
N LEU A 215 -15.94 13.16 -13.50
CA LEU A 215 -15.52 13.77 -12.24
C LEU A 215 -16.41 13.23 -11.12
N VAL A 216 -15.76 12.83 -10.03
CA VAL A 216 -16.43 12.44 -8.78
C VAL A 216 -16.20 13.51 -7.73
N ASP A 217 -17.09 13.60 -6.76
CA ASP A 217 -16.90 14.49 -5.61
C ASP A 217 -15.65 14.08 -4.81
N TYR A 218 -15.12 15.03 -4.04
CA TYR A 218 -13.93 14.78 -3.23
C TYR A 218 -14.14 13.63 -2.27
N ASP A 219 -13.26 12.62 -2.37
CA ASP A 219 -13.21 11.49 -1.44
C ASP A 219 -12.24 11.80 -0.29
N PRO A 220 -12.71 11.92 0.96
CA PRO A 220 -11.85 12.20 2.11
C PRO A 220 -10.82 11.09 2.41
N GLN A 221 -10.92 9.93 1.75
CA GLN A 221 -9.94 8.86 1.88
C GLN A 221 -8.72 9.05 0.96
N TRP A 222 -8.78 9.88 -0.08
CA TRP A 222 -7.66 10.09 -1.01
C TRP A 222 -6.34 10.44 -0.31
N PRO A 223 -6.29 11.34 0.69
CA PRO A 223 -5.04 11.66 1.38
C PRO A 223 -4.43 10.45 2.11
N ALA A 224 -5.24 9.66 2.80
CA ALA A 224 -4.78 8.47 3.53
C ALA A 224 -4.28 7.37 2.57
N VAL A 225 -4.96 7.20 1.43
CA VAL A 225 -4.53 6.28 0.37
C VAL A 225 -3.21 6.74 -0.25
N ALA A 226 -3.07 8.03 -0.56
CA ALA A 226 -1.84 8.60 -1.11
C ALA A 226 -0.66 8.46 -0.14
N ASP A 227 -0.86 8.72 1.15
CA ASP A 227 0.15 8.53 2.19
C ASP A 227 0.61 7.08 2.26
N ARG A 228 -0.32 6.11 2.32
CA ARG A 228 0.01 4.68 2.36
C ARG A 228 0.81 4.25 1.13
N LEU A 229 0.40 4.68 -0.07
CA LEU A 229 1.13 4.41 -1.31
C LEU A 229 2.51 5.06 -1.29
N GLY A 230 2.62 6.29 -0.81
CA GLY A 230 3.90 7.00 -0.67
C GLY A 230 4.87 6.28 0.26
N ARG A 231 4.41 5.85 1.43
CA ARG A 231 5.21 5.05 2.38
C ARG A 231 5.65 3.71 1.76
N ARG A 232 4.77 3.05 1.00
CA ARG A 232 5.07 1.81 0.28
C ARG A 232 6.18 2.04 -0.75
N ILE A 233 6.06 3.05 -1.60
CA ILE A 233 7.07 3.40 -2.62
C ILE A 233 8.41 3.67 -1.94
N ALA A 234 8.44 4.53 -0.93
CA ALA A 234 9.67 4.88 -0.20
C ALA A 234 10.31 3.65 0.45
N THR A 235 9.50 2.76 1.05
CA THR A 235 9.99 1.52 1.67
C THR A 235 10.60 0.56 0.65
N GLN A 236 9.94 0.34 -0.49
CA GLN A 236 10.45 -0.58 -1.50
C GLN A 236 11.72 -0.04 -2.18
N LEU A 237 11.81 1.27 -2.40
CA LEU A 237 13.03 1.88 -2.93
C LEU A 237 14.17 1.84 -1.91
N ARG A 238 13.90 2.07 -0.62
CA ARG A 238 14.90 1.88 0.44
C ARG A 238 15.40 0.44 0.49
N ASN A 239 14.53 -0.56 0.36
CA ASN A 239 14.90 -1.97 0.28
C ASN A 239 15.74 -2.28 -0.98
N ALA A 240 15.55 -1.51 -2.04
CA ALA A 240 16.35 -1.60 -3.27
C ALA A 240 17.68 -0.83 -3.20
N GLY A 241 18.03 -0.21 -2.05
CA GLY A 241 19.30 0.46 -1.80
C GLY A 241 19.29 1.97 -2.00
N PHE A 242 18.14 2.58 -2.28
CA PHE A 242 17.97 4.04 -2.35
C PHE A 242 17.60 4.58 -0.97
N GLY A 243 18.27 5.61 -0.49
CA GLY A 243 18.05 6.21 0.83
C GLY A 243 16.59 6.64 1.09
N GLU A 244 16.40 7.50 2.06
CA GLU A 244 15.08 8.07 2.35
C GLU A 244 14.65 9.01 1.21
N LEU A 245 13.55 8.69 0.54
CA LEU A 245 12.97 9.47 -0.55
C LEU A 245 11.59 9.98 -0.14
N THR A 246 11.26 11.18 -0.59
CA THR A 246 9.98 11.83 -0.29
C THR A 246 8.97 11.56 -1.40
N VAL A 247 7.77 11.11 -1.04
CA VAL A 247 6.64 11.00 -1.95
C VAL A 247 5.55 11.97 -1.49
N GLU A 248 5.04 12.77 -2.42
CA GLU A 248 4.03 13.78 -2.14
C GLU A 248 2.76 13.50 -2.95
N HIS A 249 1.60 13.72 -2.33
CA HIS A 249 0.31 13.74 -3.01
C HIS A 249 0.15 15.08 -3.72
N ILE A 250 0.00 15.04 -5.04
CA ILE A 250 -0.18 16.19 -5.91
C ILE A 250 -1.46 16.05 -6.75
N GLY A 251 -1.69 16.99 -7.66
CA GLY A 251 -2.85 16.96 -8.55
C GLY A 251 -4.17 17.23 -7.84
N SER A 252 -5.27 17.08 -8.58
CA SER A 252 -6.61 17.50 -8.14
C SER A 252 -7.11 16.75 -6.90
N THR A 253 -6.81 15.45 -6.77
CA THR A 253 -7.24 14.63 -5.62
C THR A 253 -6.54 15.01 -4.32
N SER A 254 -5.44 15.77 -4.40
CA SER A 254 -4.73 16.28 -3.22
C SER A 254 -5.36 17.55 -2.63
N VAL A 255 -6.33 18.16 -3.30
CA VAL A 255 -6.97 19.43 -2.89
C VAL A 255 -8.32 19.12 -2.21
N PRO A 256 -8.47 19.35 -0.90
CA PRO A 256 -9.71 19.06 -0.19
C PRO A 256 -10.92 19.78 -0.80
N GLY A 257 -12.03 19.07 -0.94
CA GLY A 257 -13.29 19.60 -1.48
C GLY A 257 -13.34 19.77 -3.00
N LEU A 258 -12.26 19.48 -3.74
CA LEU A 258 -12.22 19.62 -5.20
C LEU A 258 -12.69 18.32 -5.88
N ALA A 259 -13.74 18.42 -6.70
CA ALA A 259 -14.14 17.30 -7.56
C ALA A 259 -13.03 16.95 -8.56
N ALA A 260 -12.78 15.66 -8.76
CA ALA A 260 -11.70 15.16 -9.60
C ALA A 260 -12.05 13.83 -10.29
N LYS A 261 -11.31 13.47 -11.35
CA LYS A 261 -11.26 12.07 -11.76
C LYS A 261 -10.67 11.24 -10.62
N ASN A 262 -11.20 10.05 -10.38
CA ASN A 262 -10.67 9.15 -9.35
C ASN A 262 -9.30 8.55 -9.78
N VAL A 263 -8.32 9.44 -9.92
CA VAL A 263 -6.93 9.15 -10.30
C VAL A 263 -6.03 9.86 -9.30
N LEU A 264 -5.20 9.13 -8.60
CA LEU A 264 -4.21 9.73 -7.69
C LEU A 264 -2.95 10.10 -8.46
N ASP A 265 -2.51 11.33 -8.31
CA ASP A 265 -1.21 11.79 -8.80
C ASP A 265 -0.24 11.90 -7.63
N LEU A 266 0.87 11.18 -7.70
CA LEU A 266 1.96 11.21 -6.74
C LEU A 266 3.22 11.75 -7.39
N GLN A 267 4.04 12.50 -6.65
CA GLN A 267 5.41 12.77 -7.07
C GLN A 267 6.42 12.21 -6.09
N LEU A 268 7.40 11.51 -6.64
CA LEU A 268 8.57 10.99 -5.93
C LEU A 268 9.74 11.93 -6.22
N LEU A 269 10.33 12.45 -5.16
CA LEU A 269 11.42 13.40 -5.23
C LEU A 269 12.74 12.66 -5.07
N VAL A 270 13.63 12.82 -6.07
CA VAL A 270 14.98 12.26 -6.07
C VAL A 270 16.01 13.39 -6.06
N PRO A 271 17.19 13.19 -5.46
CA PRO A 271 18.26 14.20 -5.50
C PRO A 271 18.75 14.50 -6.93
N ASP A 272 18.81 13.46 -7.76
CA ASP A 272 19.22 13.52 -9.15
C ASP A 272 18.46 12.45 -9.94
N LEU A 273 17.99 12.79 -11.13
CA LEU A 273 17.27 11.86 -12.01
C LEU A 273 18.12 10.67 -12.46
N ALA A 274 19.45 10.79 -12.46
CA ALA A 274 20.35 9.68 -12.79
C ALA A 274 20.17 8.46 -11.86
N VAL A 275 19.70 8.65 -10.61
CA VAL A 275 19.39 7.52 -9.72
C VAL A 275 18.22 6.68 -10.25
N ALA A 276 17.31 7.31 -10.98
CA ALA A 276 16.14 6.66 -11.54
C ALA A 276 16.43 5.83 -12.81
N GLU A 277 17.63 5.99 -13.40
CA GLU A 277 18.07 5.20 -14.55
C GLU A 277 18.59 3.80 -14.17
N GLN A 278 18.78 3.54 -12.88
CA GLN A 278 19.26 2.25 -12.40
C GLN A 278 18.17 1.17 -12.46
N ASP A 279 18.50 -0.02 -12.92
CA ASP A 279 17.56 -1.16 -12.99
C ASP A 279 16.95 -1.51 -11.62
N SER A 280 17.73 -1.33 -10.54
CA SER A 280 17.24 -1.52 -9.17
C SER A 280 16.15 -0.54 -8.77
N PHE A 281 16.13 0.68 -9.35
CA PHE A 281 15.09 1.67 -9.11
C PHE A 281 13.75 1.22 -9.72
N ALA A 282 13.77 0.83 -11.00
CA ALA A 282 12.60 0.28 -11.68
C ALA A 282 12.08 -0.99 -10.98
N SER A 283 13.00 -1.86 -10.51
CA SER A 283 12.66 -3.06 -9.75
C SER A 283 12.01 -2.73 -8.40
N GLY A 284 12.48 -1.70 -7.70
CA GLY A 284 11.87 -1.20 -6.46
C GLY A 284 10.47 -0.64 -6.69
N LEU A 285 10.27 0.12 -7.78
CA LEU A 285 8.94 0.60 -8.17
C LEU A 285 7.99 -0.55 -8.51
N LEU A 286 8.47 -1.57 -9.23
CA LEU A 286 7.65 -2.76 -9.54
C LEU A 286 7.26 -3.51 -8.26
N ALA A 287 8.15 -3.62 -7.29
CA ALA A 287 7.84 -4.20 -5.98
C ALA A 287 6.81 -3.38 -5.19
N ALA A 288 6.75 -2.06 -5.42
CA ALA A 288 5.73 -1.18 -4.86
C ALA A 288 4.39 -1.24 -5.62
N GLY A 289 4.33 -1.93 -6.77
CA GLY A 289 3.13 -2.06 -7.58
C GLY A 289 3.04 -1.09 -8.76
N PHE A 290 4.17 -0.57 -9.25
CA PHE A 290 4.24 0.38 -10.36
C PHE A 290 5.02 -0.19 -11.54
N ALA A 291 4.52 0.04 -12.75
CA ALA A 291 5.15 -0.37 -14.01
C ALA A 291 5.11 0.75 -15.07
N GLU A 292 5.46 0.42 -16.30
CA GLU A 292 5.60 1.38 -17.40
C GLU A 292 6.49 2.56 -17.03
N PHE A 293 7.60 2.27 -16.33
CA PHE A 293 8.57 3.30 -15.93
C PHE A 293 9.34 3.79 -17.15
N ARG A 294 9.20 5.09 -17.45
CA ARG A 294 9.77 5.68 -18.67
C ARG A 294 10.12 7.15 -18.49
N LEU A 295 11.13 7.59 -19.25
CA LEU A 295 11.47 9.00 -19.38
C LEU A 295 10.30 9.78 -20.01
N ASN A 296 10.03 10.96 -19.49
CA ASN A 296 8.99 11.86 -19.91
C ASN A 296 9.40 13.31 -19.61
N GLU A 297 8.55 14.27 -19.94
CA GLU A 297 8.79 15.68 -19.63
C GLU A 297 7.49 16.37 -19.21
N ASP A 298 7.62 17.40 -18.38
CA ASP A 298 6.57 18.36 -18.13
C ASP A 298 6.68 19.50 -19.15
N THR A 299 5.60 20.24 -19.39
CA THR A 299 5.60 21.40 -20.30
C THR A 299 6.43 22.53 -19.70
N PRO A 300 7.49 23.01 -20.41
CA PRO A 300 8.27 24.16 -19.96
C PRO A 300 7.40 25.40 -19.74
N GLN A 301 7.72 26.15 -18.70
CA GLN A 301 6.96 27.34 -18.32
C GLN A 301 7.77 28.62 -18.59
N PRO A 302 7.13 29.79 -18.72
CA PRO A 302 7.82 31.06 -19.10
C PRO A 302 8.96 31.47 -18.15
N TRP A 303 8.95 31.04 -16.90
CA TRP A 303 10.00 31.35 -15.91
C TRP A 303 11.17 30.36 -15.90
N ALA A 304 11.05 29.23 -16.63
CA ALA A 304 12.11 28.23 -16.80
C ALA A 304 11.94 27.56 -18.17
N THR A 305 12.49 28.19 -19.20
CA THR A 305 12.24 27.81 -20.60
C THR A 305 13.11 26.67 -21.13
N ASP A 306 14.17 26.27 -20.38
CA ASP A 306 15.02 25.16 -20.78
C ASP A 306 14.26 23.83 -20.59
N PRO A 307 13.97 23.06 -21.68
CA PRO A 307 13.24 21.80 -21.58
C PRO A 307 13.94 20.74 -20.70
N ALA A 308 15.29 20.77 -20.63
CA ALA A 308 16.05 19.81 -19.83
C ALA A 308 15.69 19.89 -18.33
N LEU A 309 15.29 21.05 -17.83
CA LEU A 309 14.88 21.25 -16.45
C LEU A 309 13.52 20.58 -16.12
N TRP A 310 12.72 20.23 -17.13
CA TRP A 310 11.38 19.66 -17.01
C TRP A 310 11.36 18.13 -17.23
N THR A 311 12.52 17.56 -17.45
CA THR A 311 12.69 16.11 -17.57
C THR A 311 12.23 15.42 -16.26
N LYS A 312 11.52 14.33 -16.42
CA LYS A 312 11.05 13.47 -15.32
C LYS A 312 10.97 12.02 -15.79
N PHE A 313 10.81 11.10 -14.85
CA PHE A 313 10.27 9.79 -15.17
C PHE A 313 8.81 9.72 -14.74
N SER A 314 8.06 8.84 -15.38
CA SER A 314 6.68 8.51 -14.98
C SER A 314 6.47 7.01 -14.92
N ALA A 315 5.62 6.58 -13.99
CA ALA A 315 5.18 5.20 -13.86
C ALA A 315 3.68 5.16 -13.60
N LEU A 316 3.06 4.04 -13.89
CA LEU A 316 1.64 3.80 -13.63
C LEU A 316 1.47 2.71 -12.58
N GLY A 317 0.50 2.87 -11.67
CA GLY A 317 0.09 1.81 -10.78
C GLY A 317 -0.46 0.61 -11.54
N CYS A 318 -0.14 -0.60 -11.08
CA CYS A 318 -0.59 -1.85 -11.70
C CYS A 318 -1.92 -2.36 -11.13
N ASP A 319 -2.38 -1.80 -10.00
CA ASP A 319 -3.60 -2.21 -9.30
C ASP A 319 -4.86 -1.71 -10.02
N PRO A 320 -5.71 -2.59 -10.59
CA PRO A 320 -6.94 -2.16 -11.25
C PRO A 320 -7.96 -1.55 -10.30
N GLY A 321 -7.85 -1.80 -8.99
CA GLY A 321 -8.70 -1.19 -7.98
C GLY A 321 -8.35 0.26 -7.64
N ARG A 322 -7.21 0.78 -8.17
CA ARG A 322 -6.77 2.16 -7.89
C ARG A 322 -5.88 2.69 -9.02
N VAL A 323 -6.37 3.65 -9.77
CA VAL A 323 -5.55 4.31 -10.80
C VAL A 323 -4.62 5.32 -10.14
N VAL A 324 -3.32 5.15 -10.38
CA VAL A 324 -2.27 6.02 -9.79
C VAL A 324 -1.26 6.38 -10.87
N HIS A 325 -0.92 7.66 -10.97
CA HIS A 325 0.20 8.16 -11.75
C HIS A 325 1.32 8.59 -10.80
N LEU A 326 2.52 8.09 -11.04
CA LEU A 326 3.71 8.47 -10.30
C LEU A 326 4.63 9.28 -11.20
N HIS A 327 5.00 10.48 -10.76
CA HIS A 327 5.97 11.36 -11.40
C HIS A 327 7.25 11.36 -10.57
N VAL A 328 8.38 10.95 -11.16
CA VAL A 328 9.70 10.98 -10.50
C VAL A 328 10.43 12.22 -10.99
N ARG A 329 10.72 13.16 -10.09
CA ARG A 329 11.27 14.47 -10.40
C ARG A 329 12.50 14.76 -9.53
N ALA A 330 13.42 15.58 -10.05
CA ALA A 330 14.46 16.17 -9.22
C ALA A 330 13.81 17.05 -8.14
N ALA A 331 14.28 16.93 -6.89
CA ALA A 331 13.65 17.57 -5.73
C ALA A 331 13.67 19.12 -5.81
N ASP A 332 14.72 19.66 -6.44
CA ASP A 332 14.94 21.10 -6.71
C ASP A 332 14.53 21.52 -8.12
N GLY A 333 13.92 20.61 -8.90
CA GLY A 333 13.49 20.89 -10.26
C GLY A 333 12.20 21.72 -10.33
N PRO A 334 12.02 22.54 -11.38
CA PRO A 334 10.86 23.41 -11.52
C PRO A 334 9.53 22.64 -11.63
N GLY A 335 9.54 21.43 -12.16
CA GLY A 335 8.34 20.59 -12.24
C GLY A 335 7.86 20.10 -10.88
N ALA A 336 8.79 19.77 -9.94
CA ALA A 336 8.46 19.41 -8.58
C ALA A 336 7.91 20.62 -7.80
N GLU A 337 8.52 21.77 -7.97
CA GLU A 337 8.09 23.04 -7.36
C GLU A 337 6.69 23.42 -7.85
N LEU A 338 6.49 23.44 -9.16
CA LEU A 338 5.20 23.81 -9.76
C LEU A 338 4.05 22.93 -9.27
N ALA A 339 4.26 21.63 -9.18
CA ALA A 339 3.22 20.70 -8.71
C ALA A 339 2.79 21.01 -7.26
N ARG A 340 3.75 21.35 -6.39
CA ARG A 340 3.50 21.80 -5.01
C ARG A 340 2.81 23.16 -4.97
N ASP A 341 3.35 24.13 -5.69
CA ASP A 341 2.84 25.51 -5.73
C ASP A 341 1.38 25.55 -6.19
N PHE A 342 1.06 24.84 -7.25
CA PHE A 342 -0.30 24.76 -7.78
C PHE A 342 -1.27 24.08 -6.79
N ARG A 343 -0.86 22.96 -6.19
CA ARG A 343 -1.64 22.30 -5.15
C ARG A 343 -1.93 23.23 -3.98
N ASP A 344 -0.88 23.86 -3.45
CA ASP A 344 -0.97 24.67 -2.23
C ASP A 344 -1.70 26.00 -2.48
N TRP A 345 -1.58 26.54 -3.70
CA TRP A 345 -2.37 27.68 -4.14
C TRP A 345 -3.87 27.38 -4.14
N LEU A 346 -4.29 26.26 -4.73
CA LEU A 346 -5.69 25.85 -4.73
C LEU A 346 -6.22 25.52 -3.33
N ARG A 347 -5.37 24.99 -2.43
CA ARG A 347 -5.74 24.72 -1.03
C ARG A 347 -5.97 26.01 -0.24
N ALA A 348 -5.21 27.04 -0.53
CA ALA A 348 -5.24 28.31 0.21
C ALA A 348 -6.23 29.34 -0.36
N ASN A 349 -6.75 29.14 -1.57
CA ASN A 349 -7.58 30.13 -2.26
C ASN A 349 -8.88 29.47 -2.75
N ASP A 350 -9.94 29.64 -1.98
CA ASP A 350 -11.25 29.03 -2.24
C ASP A 350 -11.85 29.45 -3.59
N ASP A 351 -11.72 30.75 -3.96
CA ASP A 351 -12.22 31.28 -5.23
C ASP A 351 -11.51 30.65 -6.43
N GLU A 352 -10.19 30.48 -6.34
CA GLU A 352 -9.39 29.87 -7.39
C GLU A 352 -9.69 28.37 -7.51
N ARG A 353 -9.89 27.69 -6.38
CA ARG A 353 -10.33 26.29 -6.37
C ARG A 353 -11.69 26.13 -7.03
N ALA A 354 -12.65 27.01 -6.71
CA ALA A 354 -13.99 27.01 -7.31
C ALA A 354 -13.92 27.30 -8.82
N ALA A 355 -13.13 28.28 -9.25
CA ALA A 355 -12.94 28.60 -10.67
C ALA A 355 -12.33 27.41 -11.43
N TYR A 356 -11.34 26.75 -10.84
CA TYR A 356 -10.73 25.55 -11.41
C TYR A 356 -11.73 24.39 -11.52
N GLU A 357 -12.59 24.20 -10.53
CA GLU A 357 -13.64 23.16 -10.58
C GLU A 357 -14.66 23.44 -11.67
N VAL A 358 -15.13 24.68 -11.81
CA VAL A 358 -16.06 25.07 -12.88
C VAL A 358 -15.46 24.75 -14.25
N MET A 359 -14.24 25.21 -14.52
CA MET A 359 -13.55 24.89 -15.77
C MET A 359 -13.43 23.39 -16.00
N LYS A 360 -13.10 22.59 -14.98
CA LYS A 360 -12.99 21.14 -15.11
C LYS A 360 -14.30 20.48 -15.51
N ARG A 361 -15.44 20.93 -14.96
CA ARG A 361 -16.77 20.43 -15.29
C ARG A 361 -17.15 20.82 -16.73
N GLU A 362 -16.95 22.06 -17.12
CA GLU A 362 -17.21 22.53 -18.49
C GLU A 362 -16.38 21.76 -19.52
N VAL A 363 -15.09 21.55 -19.25
CA VAL A 363 -14.22 20.76 -20.13
C VAL A 363 -14.63 19.27 -20.15
N ALA A 364 -15.06 18.70 -19.04
CA ALA A 364 -15.52 17.32 -18.99
C ALA A 364 -16.82 17.14 -19.79
N ASP A 365 -17.74 18.09 -19.73
CA ASP A 365 -19.00 18.09 -20.49
C ASP A 365 -18.75 18.25 -22.00
N ALA A 366 -17.80 19.10 -22.38
CA ALA A 366 -17.43 19.35 -23.77
C ALA A 366 -16.59 18.22 -24.38
N HIS A 367 -15.78 17.54 -23.56
CA HIS A 367 -14.85 16.47 -23.96
C HIS A 367 -15.03 15.23 -23.08
N PRO A 368 -16.20 14.56 -23.15
CA PRO A 368 -16.49 13.44 -22.27
C PRO A 368 -15.56 12.23 -22.50
N GLY A 369 -14.93 12.14 -23.67
CA GLY A 369 -14.09 11.01 -24.03
C GLY A 369 -14.90 9.74 -24.29
N GLY A 370 -14.38 8.59 -23.84
CA GLY A 370 -15.08 7.29 -23.91
C GLY A 370 -14.35 6.26 -24.78
N THR A 371 -13.41 6.68 -25.60
CA THR A 371 -12.58 5.80 -26.42
C THR A 371 -11.09 5.99 -26.10
N GLU A 372 -10.24 5.08 -26.57
CA GLU A 372 -8.78 5.19 -26.42
C GLU A 372 -8.26 6.44 -27.13
N ASP A 373 -8.80 6.75 -28.32
CA ASP A 373 -8.38 7.89 -29.15
C ASP A 373 -8.73 9.23 -28.49
N THR A 374 -9.85 9.32 -27.76
CA THR A 374 -10.31 10.55 -27.10
C THR A 374 -9.83 10.70 -25.65
N ARG A 375 -8.98 9.78 -25.17
CA ARG A 375 -8.45 9.82 -23.78
C ARG A 375 -7.63 11.07 -23.50
N GLY A 376 -6.99 11.64 -24.53
CA GLY A 376 -6.17 12.84 -24.49
C GLY A 376 -6.96 14.16 -24.44
N ASP A 377 -8.16 14.20 -25.01
CA ASP A 377 -8.92 15.44 -25.26
C ASP A 377 -9.18 16.26 -24.00
N TYR A 378 -9.62 15.62 -22.92
CA TYR A 378 -9.89 16.29 -21.65
C TYR A 378 -8.65 16.96 -21.02
N PRO A 379 -7.46 16.30 -20.91
CA PRO A 379 -6.24 16.96 -20.45
C PRO A 379 -5.83 18.13 -21.35
N GLU A 380 -5.84 17.96 -22.66
CA GLU A 380 -5.42 18.97 -23.63
C GLU A 380 -6.33 20.20 -23.61
N ALA A 381 -7.63 20.01 -23.47
CA ALA A 381 -8.60 21.11 -23.39
C ALA A 381 -8.44 21.98 -22.13
N LYS A 382 -7.69 21.54 -21.13
CA LYS A 382 -7.35 22.34 -19.92
C LYS A 382 -6.10 23.20 -20.09
N GLU A 383 -5.26 22.94 -21.09
CA GLU A 383 -3.98 23.63 -21.27
C GLU A 383 -4.12 25.17 -21.34
N PRO A 384 -5.14 25.76 -22.04
CA PRO A 384 -5.31 27.21 -22.06
C PRO A 384 -5.53 27.82 -20.67
N TRP A 385 -6.29 27.14 -19.82
CA TRP A 385 -6.51 27.58 -18.45
C TRP A 385 -5.22 27.49 -17.60
N PHE A 386 -4.45 26.42 -17.78
CA PHE A 386 -3.15 26.29 -17.10
C PHE A 386 -2.16 27.37 -17.54
N ALA A 387 -2.10 27.69 -18.85
CA ALA A 387 -1.21 28.73 -19.36
C ALA A 387 -1.47 30.10 -18.71
N GLU A 388 -2.74 30.41 -18.40
CA GLU A 388 -3.14 31.66 -17.72
C GLU A 388 -2.87 31.60 -16.21
N ASN A 389 -3.14 30.47 -15.55
CA ASN A 389 -3.25 30.42 -14.09
C ASN A 389 -1.99 29.86 -13.39
N LEU A 390 -1.13 29.08 -14.06
CA LEU A 390 0.13 28.61 -13.46
C LEU A 390 1.09 29.77 -13.10
N PRO A 391 1.23 30.86 -13.91
CA PRO A 391 2.03 32.02 -13.49
C PRO A 391 1.50 32.70 -12.23
N ARG A 392 0.17 32.73 -12.03
CA ARG A 392 -0.47 33.28 -10.82
C ARG A 392 -0.18 32.43 -9.60
N ALA A 393 -0.28 31.11 -9.72
CA ALA A 393 0.07 30.16 -8.66
C ALA A 393 1.56 30.30 -8.27
N LYS A 394 2.46 30.39 -9.27
CA LYS A 394 3.90 30.62 -9.03
C LYS A 394 4.16 31.93 -8.30
N ALA A 395 3.59 33.04 -8.75
CA ALA A 395 3.76 34.35 -8.12
C ALA A 395 3.24 34.36 -6.66
N TRP A 396 2.11 33.70 -6.42
CA TRP A 396 1.56 33.53 -5.06
C TRP A 396 2.51 32.76 -4.15
N ALA A 397 3.07 31.67 -4.64
CA ALA A 397 4.00 30.85 -3.88
C ALA A 397 5.33 31.56 -3.61
N ASP A 398 5.87 32.28 -4.60
CA ASP A 398 7.12 33.06 -4.46
C ASP A 398 6.97 34.18 -3.41
N ALA A 399 5.83 34.88 -3.40
CA ALA A 399 5.54 35.91 -2.39
C ALA A 399 5.54 35.32 -0.95
N ARG A 400 5.15 34.08 -0.77
CA ARG A 400 5.14 33.39 0.55
C ARG A 400 6.50 32.85 0.95
N ARG A 401 7.39 32.55 0.00
CA ARG A 401 8.77 32.09 0.27
C ARG A 401 9.71 33.25 0.55
N GLY A 402 9.41 34.44 0.03
CA GLY A 402 10.24 35.64 0.17
C GLY A 402 9.91 36.55 1.37
N GLY A 403 8.86 36.25 2.13
CA GLY A 403 8.46 36.92 3.36
C GLY A 403 8.73 36.03 4.59
#